data_1ff86225f4bdccfa8756d0c8c8586be1
#
_entry.id   1ff86225f4bdccfa8756d0c8c8586be1
#
_cell.length_a   1.000
_cell.length_b   1.000
_cell.length_c   1.000
_cell.angle_alpha   90.00
_cell.angle_beta   90.00
_cell.angle_gamma   90.00
#
_symmetry.space_group_name_H-M   'P 1'
#
loop_
_entity.id
_entity.type
_entity.pdbx_description
1 polymer ?
#
loop_
_entity_poly.entity_id
_entity_poly.type
_entity_poly.pdbx_seq_one_letter_code
_entity_poly.pdbx_strand_id
1 'polypeptide(L)'
;MNNLIEEKDVTPVTLSLELEAAVIDHKLEEDEAIYVTESGFFPCWIRILKNSGYIGFTTYIMFRESSTRLERLELANRFNKRNYMTTGHVDGDKLIIDHVLCYRSGILKETFVRGCRQYCSAIGHSINEIDPDYEILMPLGEPQQEDAASE
;
A
#
# COMPACT_ATOMS: atom_id res chain seq x y z
N MET A 1 20.55 -16.54 16.01
CA MET A 1 19.72 -16.32 14.81
C MET A 1 19.95 -14.93 14.27
N ASN A 2 20.27 -14.82 13.02
CA ASN A 2 20.50 -13.52 12.40
C ASN A 2 19.13 -12.86 12.10
N ASN A 3 18.81 -11.78 12.77
CA ASN A 3 17.58 -11.01 12.55
C ASN A 3 17.75 -9.91 11.49
N LEU A 4 18.96 -9.78 10.94
CA LEU A 4 19.28 -8.82 9.89
C LEU A 4 19.23 -9.50 8.53
N ILE A 5 18.54 -8.87 7.59
CA ILE A 5 18.68 -9.16 6.16
C ILE A 5 19.76 -8.23 5.63
N GLU A 6 20.87 -8.77 5.20
CA GLU A 6 21.94 -7.96 4.62
C GLU A 6 21.47 -7.31 3.31
N GLU A 7 22.02 -6.16 2.96
CA GLU A 7 21.61 -5.40 1.75
C GLU A 7 21.60 -6.27 0.48
N LYS A 8 22.62 -7.12 0.30
CA LYS A 8 22.74 -8.03 -0.85
C LYS A 8 21.65 -9.12 -0.89
N ASP A 9 21.06 -9.44 0.27
CA ASP A 9 20.10 -10.53 0.45
C ASP A 9 18.64 -10.01 0.43
N VAL A 10 18.44 -8.69 0.27
CA VAL A 10 17.11 -8.11 0.11
C VAL A 10 16.61 -8.41 -1.30
N THR A 11 15.81 -9.45 -1.42
CA THR A 11 15.19 -9.91 -2.66
C THR A 11 13.70 -10.13 -2.47
N PRO A 12 12.89 -10.15 -3.56
CA PRO A 12 11.47 -10.46 -3.45
C PRO A 12 11.19 -11.79 -2.73
N VAL A 13 11.97 -12.81 -3.02
CA VAL A 13 11.85 -14.13 -2.39
C VAL A 13 12.14 -14.05 -0.89
N THR A 14 13.22 -13.39 -0.49
CA THR A 14 13.58 -13.24 0.94
C THR A 14 12.48 -12.50 1.70
N LEU A 15 11.98 -11.40 1.15
CA LEU A 15 10.89 -10.64 1.77
C LEU A 15 9.58 -11.45 1.84
N SER A 16 9.27 -12.21 0.80
CA SER A 16 8.12 -13.12 0.79
C SER A 16 8.20 -14.17 1.90
N LEU A 17 9.36 -14.77 2.11
CA LEU A 17 9.59 -15.74 3.19
C LEU A 17 9.40 -15.12 4.59
N GLU A 18 9.79 -13.86 4.78
CA GLU A 18 9.57 -13.16 6.05
C GLU A 18 8.07 -12.87 6.28
N LEU A 19 7.31 -12.54 5.23
CA LEU A 19 5.85 -12.38 5.32
C LEU A 19 5.16 -13.70 5.63
N GLU A 20 5.60 -14.80 4.99
CA GLU A 20 5.10 -16.15 5.28
C GLU A 20 5.34 -16.56 6.73
N ALA A 21 6.56 -16.35 7.23
CA ALA A 21 6.92 -16.62 8.63
C ALA A 21 6.08 -15.79 9.62
N ALA A 22 5.65 -14.58 9.23
CA ALA A 22 4.79 -13.71 10.02
C ALA A 22 3.29 -13.98 9.84
N VAL A 23 2.93 -14.97 9.03
CA VAL A 23 1.52 -15.33 8.71
C VAL A 23 0.76 -14.15 8.11
N ILE A 24 1.40 -13.44 7.18
CA ILE A 24 0.77 -12.37 6.40
C ILE A 24 0.43 -12.92 5.02
N ASP A 25 -0.85 -12.90 4.67
CA ASP A 25 -1.34 -13.40 3.38
C ASP A 25 -0.81 -12.53 2.24
N HIS A 26 -0.12 -13.15 1.31
CA HIS A 26 0.49 -12.48 0.17
C HIS A 26 0.72 -13.43 -0.99
N LYS A 27 1.05 -12.86 -2.14
CA LYS A 27 1.43 -13.58 -3.35
C LYS A 27 2.65 -12.92 -4.00
N LEU A 28 3.65 -13.72 -4.34
CA LEU A 28 4.77 -13.27 -5.16
C LEU A 28 4.35 -13.34 -6.64
N GLU A 29 4.32 -12.19 -7.31
CA GLU A 29 3.91 -12.06 -8.70
C GLU A 29 5.07 -12.34 -9.66
N GLU A 30 4.76 -12.61 -10.93
CA GLU A 30 5.76 -12.90 -11.96
C GLU A 30 6.73 -11.72 -12.22
N ASP A 31 6.28 -10.49 -12.02
CA ASP A 31 7.08 -9.25 -12.13
C ASP A 31 7.92 -8.95 -10.89
N GLU A 32 8.05 -9.94 -9.99
CA GLU A 32 8.79 -9.85 -8.73
C GLU A 32 8.15 -8.90 -7.68
N ALA A 33 6.97 -8.35 -7.93
CA ALA A 33 6.21 -7.63 -6.91
C ALA A 33 5.56 -8.61 -5.92
N ILE A 34 5.45 -8.19 -4.67
CA ILE A 34 4.72 -8.93 -3.64
C ILE A 34 3.37 -8.24 -3.46
N TYR A 35 2.29 -8.98 -3.68
CA TYR A 35 0.93 -8.50 -3.49
C TYR A 35 0.40 -9.00 -2.14
N VAL A 36 0.22 -8.07 -1.20
CA VAL A 36 -0.29 -8.37 0.14
C VAL A 36 -1.80 -8.30 0.12
N THR A 37 -2.45 -9.40 0.53
CA THR A 37 -3.90 -9.63 0.38
C THR A 37 -4.59 -9.92 1.70
N GLU A 38 -4.05 -9.44 2.83
CA GLU A 38 -4.66 -9.68 4.14
C GLU A 38 -6.11 -9.23 4.19
N SER A 39 -6.98 -10.12 4.70
CA SER A 39 -8.41 -9.85 4.84
C SER A 39 -8.66 -8.66 5.76
N GLY A 40 -9.56 -7.76 5.33
CA GLY A 40 -9.94 -6.58 6.10
C GLY A 40 -9.04 -5.37 5.89
N PHE A 41 -7.96 -5.49 5.10
CA PHE A 41 -7.07 -4.38 4.76
C PHE A 41 -7.10 -4.08 3.26
N PHE A 42 -6.80 -2.84 2.90
CA PHE A 42 -6.56 -2.51 1.51
C PHE A 42 -5.32 -3.25 1.01
N PRO A 43 -5.38 -3.86 -0.20
CA PRO A 43 -4.23 -4.54 -0.76
C PRO A 43 -3.05 -3.59 -0.95
N CYS A 44 -1.85 -4.09 -0.81
CA CYS A 44 -0.66 -3.32 -1.15
C CYS A 44 0.31 -4.12 -2.01
N TRP A 45 1.08 -3.38 -2.80
CA TRP A 45 2.18 -3.90 -3.59
C TRP A 45 3.49 -3.56 -2.92
N ILE A 46 4.37 -4.54 -2.77
CA ILE A 46 5.72 -4.33 -2.27
C ILE A 46 6.69 -4.55 -3.43
N ARG A 47 7.55 -3.58 -3.69
CA ARG A 47 8.58 -3.64 -4.71
C ARG A 47 9.92 -3.19 -4.17
N ILE A 48 10.99 -3.79 -4.68
CA ILE A 48 12.35 -3.40 -4.35
C ILE A 48 12.83 -2.39 -5.39
N LEU A 49 13.13 -1.18 -4.93
CA LEU A 49 13.66 -0.09 -5.76
C LEU A 49 15.19 -0.11 -5.65
N LYS A 50 15.82 -1.00 -6.41
CA LYS A 50 17.24 -1.30 -6.29
C LYS A 50 18.16 -0.09 -6.43
N ASN A 51 17.88 0.80 -7.39
CA ASN A 51 18.71 1.98 -7.63
C ASN A 51 18.69 2.98 -6.47
N SER A 52 17.58 3.03 -5.72
CA SER A 52 17.40 3.93 -4.58
C SER A 52 17.72 3.27 -3.24
N GLY A 53 17.77 1.94 -3.18
CA GLY A 53 17.96 1.19 -1.94
C GLY A 53 16.73 1.20 -1.04
N TYR A 54 15.53 1.20 -1.64
CA TYR A 54 14.26 1.22 -0.92
C TYR A 54 13.42 -0.03 -1.18
N ILE A 55 12.70 -0.44 -0.15
CA ILE A 55 11.53 -1.31 -0.27
C ILE A 55 10.31 -0.39 -0.32
N GLY A 56 9.60 -0.36 -1.44
CA GLY A 56 8.43 0.48 -1.65
C GLY A 56 7.14 -0.27 -1.38
N PHE A 57 6.19 0.40 -0.70
CA PHE A 57 4.81 -0.06 -0.46
C PHE A 57 3.88 0.87 -1.21
N THR A 58 2.95 0.34 -1.98
CA THR A 58 2.00 1.13 -2.76
C THR A 58 0.60 0.54 -2.67
N THR A 59 -0.40 1.38 -2.43
CA THR A 59 -1.81 1.02 -2.45
C THR A 59 -2.56 1.96 -3.39
N TYR A 60 -3.47 1.39 -4.17
CA TYR A 60 -4.34 2.11 -5.09
C TYR A 60 -5.78 2.03 -4.58
N ILE A 61 -6.41 3.17 -4.34
CA ILE A 61 -7.83 3.23 -3.98
C ILE A 61 -8.55 4.08 -5.02
N MET A 62 -9.60 3.51 -5.60
CA MET A 62 -10.37 4.20 -6.63
C MET A 62 -11.25 5.29 -6.03
N PHE A 63 -11.35 6.41 -6.72
CA PHE A 63 -12.36 7.43 -6.42
C PHE A 63 -13.68 7.08 -7.08
N ARG A 64 -14.78 7.46 -6.42
CA ARG A 64 -16.09 7.41 -7.06
C ARG A 64 -16.14 8.41 -8.21
N GLU A 65 -16.79 8.04 -9.31
CA GLU A 65 -16.99 8.94 -10.47
C GLU A 65 -17.70 10.24 -10.08
N SER A 66 -18.64 10.16 -9.13
CA SER A 66 -19.36 11.32 -8.60
C SER A 66 -18.48 12.33 -7.85
N SER A 67 -17.27 11.93 -7.46
CA SER A 67 -16.36 12.84 -6.74
C SER A 67 -15.72 13.85 -7.70
N THR A 68 -15.64 15.09 -7.25
CA THR A 68 -14.98 16.17 -8.00
C THR A 68 -13.46 16.14 -7.79
N ARG A 69 -12.73 16.78 -8.71
CA ARG A 69 -11.28 16.92 -8.56
C ARG A 69 -10.90 17.62 -7.24
N LEU A 70 -11.66 18.63 -6.83
CA LEU A 70 -11.41 19.36 -5.59
C LEU A 70 -11.59 18.45 -4.38
N GLU A 71 -12.68 17.67 -4.32
CA GLU A 71 -12.93 16.70 -3.25
C GLU A 71 -11.81 15.67 -3.13
N ARG A 72 -11.31 15.16 -4.26
CA ARG A 72 -10.18 14.22 -4.32
C ARG A 72 -8.90 14.84 -3.76
N LEU A 73 -8.55 16.05 -4.19
CA LEU A 73 -7.37 16.77 -3.70
C LEU A 73 -7.46 17.12 -2.21
N GLU A 74 -8.62 17.55 -1.75
CA GLU A 74 -8.86 17.83 -0.33
C GLU A 74 -8.77 16.57 0.53
N LEU A 75 -9.29 15.43 0.03
CA LEU A 75 -9.17 14.15 0.71
C LEU A 75 -7.70 13.72 0.83
N ALA A 76 -6.92 13.81 -0.23
CA ALA A 76 -5.49 13.50 -0.21
C ALA A 76 -4.73 14.41 0.77
N ASN A 77 -5.07 15.69 0.84
CA ASN A 77 -4.49 16.62 1.79
C ASN A 77 -4.84 16.26 3.25
N ARG A 78 -6.08 15.89 3.52
CA ARG A 78 -6.49 15.41 4.86
C ARG A 78 -5.79 14.11 5.22
N PHE A 79 -5.63 13.19 4.28
CA PHE A 79 -4.88 11.96 4.48
C PHE A 79 -3.44 12.25 4.89
N ASN A 80 -2.73 13.09 4.15
CA ASN A 80 -1.35 13.46 4.43
C ASN A 80 -1.17 14.18 5.77
N LYS A 81 -2.14 15.00 6.16
CA LYS A 81 -2.11 15.70 7.44
C LYS A 81 -2.17 14.74 8.64
N ARG A 82 -2.79 13.59 8.47
CA ARG A 82 -2.96 12.57 9.53
C ARG A 82 -1.82 11.57 9.59
N ASN A 83 -1.13 11.35 8.48
CA ASN A 83 -0.15 10.28 8.35
C ASN A 83 1.27 10.83 8.24
N TYR A 84 2.10 10.42 9.18
CA TYR A 84 3.53 10.77 9.16
C TYR A 84 4.35 9.78 8.33
N MET A 85 3.89 8.54 8.23
CA MET A 85 4.63 7.45 7.60
C MET A 85 4.33 7.30 6.12
N THR A 86 3.11 7.60 5.70
CA THR A 86 2.63 7.40 4.33
C THR A 86 2.29 8.72 3.66
N THR A 87 2.44 8.76 2.34
CA THR A 87 2.01 9.88 1.50
C THR A 87 0.96 9.44 0.51
N GLY A 88 -0.09 10.23 0.37
CA GLY A 88 -1.14 10.02 -0.62
C GLY A 88 -1.16 11.13 -1.66
N HIS A 89 -1.35 10.76 -2.92
CA HIS A 89 -1.52 11.72 -4.01
C HIS A 89 -2.61 11.26 -4.99
N VAL A 90 -3.19 12.22 -5.67
CA VAL A 90 -4.24 11.97 -6.67
C VAL A 90 -3.58 11.77 -8.03
N ASP A 91 -3.89 10.64 -8.65
CA ASP A 91 -3.54 10.36 -10.04
C ASP A 91 -4.80 9.94 -10.80
N GLY A 92 -5.41 10.91 -11.49
CA GLY A 92 -6.65 10.70 -12.23
C GLY A 92 -7.79 10.25 -11.30
N ASP A 93 -8.22 9.02 -11.47
CA ASP A 93 -9.32 8.38 -10.75
C ASP A 93 -8.88 7.58 -9.51
N LYS A 94 -7.62 7.70 -9.10
CA LYS A 94 -7.04 6.95 -7.99
C LYS A 94 -6.40 7.84 -6.95
N LEU A 95 -6.52 7.41 -5.70
CA LEU A 95 -5.63 7.80 -4.61
C LEU A 95 -4.49 6.78 -4.55
N ILE A 96 -3.27 7.24 -4.75
CA ILE A 96 -2.08 6.41 -4.63
C ILE A 96 -1.42 6.70 -3.30
N ILE A 97 -1.23 5.67 -2.49
CA ILE A 97 -0.62 5.78 -1.16
C ILE A 97 0.71 5.04 -1.18
N ASP A 98 1.78 5.73 -0.84
CA ASP A 98 3.14 5.22 -0.85
C ASP A 98 3.82 5.31 0.50
N HIS A 99 4.74 4.37 0.73
CA HIS A 99 5.69 4.38 1.82
C HIS A 99 6.96 3.67 1.39
N VAL A 100 8.09 4.04 1.94
CA VAL A 100 9.37 3.39 1.68
C VAL A 100 10.12 3.04 2.96
N LEU A 101 10.83 1.91 2.94
CA LEU A 101 11.82 1.54 3.94
C LEU A 101 13.20 1.50 3.27
N CYS A 102 14.18 2.18 3.86
CA CYS A 102 15.56 2.10 3.40
C CYS A 102 16.18 0.77 3.85
N TYR A 103 16.81 0.04 2.93
CA TYR A 103 17.54 -1.20 3.24
C TYR A 103 19.04 -1.11 3.00
N ARG A 104 19.56 0.08 2.75
CA ARG A 104 21.02 0.30 2.68
C ARG A 104 21.66 -0.09 4.00
N SER A 105 22.74 -0.86 3.93
CA SER A 105 23.39 -1.48 5.09
C SER A 105 22.57 -2.59 5.79
N GLY A 106 21.52 -3.08 5.14
CA GLY A 106 20.63 -4.12 5.66
C GLY A 106 19.38 -3.59 6.36
N ILE A 107 18.45 -4.49 6.62
CA ILE A 107 17.20 -4.21 7.32
C ILE A 107 16.90 -5.34 8.30
N LEU A 108 16.41 -4.99 9.49
CA LEU A 108 15.91 -5.99 10.44
C LEU A 108 14.63 -6.63 9.92
N LYS A 109 14.52 -7.95 10.03
CA LYS A 109 13.32 -8.72 9.65
C LYS A 109 12.07 -8.16 10.32
N GLU A 110 12.16 -7.87 11.62
CA GLU A 110 11.07 -7.27 12.38
C GLU A 110 10.69 -5.89 11.87
N THR A 111 11.66 -5.07 11.46
CA THR A 111 11.38 -3.74 10.90
C THR A 111 10.57 -3.84 9.62
N PHE A 112 10.91 -4.78 8.74
CA PHE A 112 10.15 -5.02 7.51
C PHE A 112 8.73 -5.51 7.79
N VAL A 113 8.57 -6.56 8.59
CA VAL A 113 7.26 -7.15 8.91
C VAL A 113 6.36 -6.15 9.65
N ARG A 114 6.90 -5.48 10.66
CA ARG A 114 6.18 -4.46 11.42
C ARG A 114 5.79 -3.26 10.54
N GLY A 115 6.70 -2.83 9.66
CA GLY A 115 6.45 -1.78 8.68
C GLY A 115 5.29 -2.13 7.75
N CYS A 116 5.23 -3.36 7.26
CA CYS A 116 4.11 -3.84 6.44
C CYS A 116 2.77 -3.80 7.20
N ARG A 117 2.72 -4.32 8.41
CA ARG A 117 1.51 -4.30 9.23
C ARG A 117 1.06 -2.88 9.58
N GLN A 118 1.98 -2.02 9.98
CA GLN A 118 1.68 -0.62 10.29
C GLN A 118 1.18 0.13 9.07
N TYR A 119 1.77 -0.09 7.90
CA TYR A 119 1.33 0.50 6.65
C TYR A 119 -0.12 0.14 6.34
N CYS A 120 -0.44 -1.16 6.31
CA CYS A 120 -1.80 -1.62 6.03
C CYS A 120 -2.83 -1.11 7.05
N SER A 121 -2.48 -1.13 8.33
CA SER A 121 -3.34 -0.65 9.41
C SER A 121 -3.57 0.86 9.35
N ALA A 122 -2.53 1.65 9.08
CA ALA A 122 -2.61 3.10 8.99
C ALA A 122 -3.55 3.57 7.88
N ILE A 123 -3.53 2.90 6.73
CA ILE A 123 -4.44 3.22 5.61
C ILE A 123 -5.90 3.04 6.04
N GLY A 124 -6.25 1.88 6.57
CA GLY A 124 -7.63 1.59 7.00
C GLY A 124 -8.14 2.58 8.04
N HIS A 125 -7.33 2.88 9.06
CA HIS A 125 -7.67 3.87 10.07
C HIS A 125 -7.90 5.26 9.48
N SER A 126 -7.01 5.70 8.62
CA SER A 126 -7.09 7.03 8.03
C SER A 126 -8.32 7.18 7.13
N ILE A 127 -8.59 6.19 6.28
CA ILE A 127 -9.76 6.21 5.40
C ILE A 127 -11.05 6.23 6.22
N ASN A 128 -11.15 5.41 7.26
CA ASN A 128 -12.34 5.38 8.14
C ASN A 128 -12.60 6.72 8.84
N GLU A 129 -11.58 7.54 9.05
CA GLU A 129 -11.75 8.85 9.68
C GLU A 129 -12.01 9.98 8.70
N ILE A 130 -11.45 9.93 7.49
CA ILE A 130 -11.59 11.01 6.50
C ILE A 130 -12.75 10.80 5.52
N ASP A 131 -13.15 9.55 5.29
CA ASP A 131 -14.26 9.19 4.39
C ASP A 131 -15.02 7.96 4.94
N PRO A 132 -15.62 8.07 6.15
CA PRO A 132 -16.22 6.92 6.87
C PRO A 132 -17.34 6.24 6.11
N ASP A 133 -18.08 6.99 5.31
CA ASP A 133 -19.23 6.51 4.54
C ASP A 133 -18.87 6.21 3.07
N TYR A 134 -17.59 6.29 2.71
CA TYR A 134 -17.11 6.09 1.34
C TYR A 134 -17.87 6.94 0.31
N GLU A 135 -18.01 8.21 0.58
CA GLU A 135 -18.67 9.16 -0.33
C GLU A 135 -17.74 9.59 -1.48
N ILE A 136 -16.44 9.58 -1.25
CA ILE A 136 -15.40 10.04 -2.20
C ILE A 136 -14.60 8.88 -2.77
N LEU A 137 -14.20 7.93 -1.91
CA LEU A 137 -13.50 6.71 -2.28
C LEU A 137 -14.48 5.55 -2.48
N MET A 138 -14.07 4.58 -3.29
CA MET A 138 -14.78 3.31 -3.41
C MET A 138 -14.32 2.37 -2.29
N PRO A 139 -15.25 1.67 -1.60
CA PRO A 139 -14.88 0.68 -0.61
C PRO A 139 -14.20 -0.52 -1.23
N LEU A 140 -13.45 -1.25 -0.41
CA LEU A 140 -12.77 -2.47 -0.83
C LEU A 140 -13.79 -3.50 -1.35
N GLY A 141 -13.51 -4.05 -2.54
CA GLY A 141 -14.32 -5.10 -3.15
C GLY A 141 -15.56 -4.63 -3.91
N GLU A 142 -15.83 -3.33 -3.99
CA GLU A 142 -16.88 -2.80 -4.85
C GLU A 142 -16.38 -2.78 -6.31
N PRO A 143 -17.09 -3.47 -7.25
CA PRO A 143 -16.69 -3.45 -8.65
C PRO A 143 -16.87 -2.04 -9.22
N GLN A 144 -15.93 -1.63 -10.09
CA GLN A 144 -16.16 -0.46 -10.92
C GLN A 144 -17.42 -0.70 -11.75
N GLN A 145 -18.29 0.29 -11.83
CA GLN A 145 -19.34 0.27 -12.85
C GLN A 145 -18.64 0.37 -14.20
N GLU A 146 -18.48 -0.77 -14.86
CA GLU A 146 -18.16 -0.77 -16.28
C GLU A 146 -19.30 -0.04 -16.96
N ASP A 147 -18.97 0.94 -17.79
CA ASP A 147 -19.89 1.69 -18.61
C ASP A 147 -20.81 0.71 -19.35
N ALA A 148 -22.07 0.67 -18.95
CA ALA A 148 -23.15 0.15 -19.75
C ALA A 148 -23.44 1.19 -20.86
N ALA A 149 -22.49 1.36 -21.77
CA ALA A 149 -22.62 2.16 -22.97
C ALA A 149 -22.14 1.38 -24.17
N SER A 150 -22.98 0.46 -24.64
CA SER A 150 -23.06 0.14 -26.07
C SER A 150 -24.27 -0.76 -26.34
N GLU A 151 -25.41 -0.15 -26.56
CA GLU A 151 -26.36 -0.59 -27.60
C GLU A 151 -26.93 0.65 -28.28
#